data_87f9ad023dbf4aa1ca8a710d56514512
#
_entry.id   87f9ad023dbf4aa1ca8a710d56514512
#
_cell.length_a   1.000
_cell.length_b   1.000
_cell.length_c   1.000
_cell.angle_alpha   90.00
_cell.angle_beta   90.00
_cell.angle_gamma   90.00
#
_symmetry.space_group_name_H-M   'P 1'
#
loop_
_entity.id
_entity.type
_entity.pdbx_description
1 polymer ?
#
loop_
_entity_poly.entity_id
_entity_poly.type
_entity_poly.pdbx_seq_one_letter_code
_entity_poly.pdbx_strand_id
1 'polypeptide(L)'
;HHLLRRQRQMCIRDRTSPDPNQTGMPTGVPYIIGNELAERFSFYGMKGILTVFMTKHLLDSAGNDAGLGDEQAKTIYHLFTAGAYFFPLMGALLSDIWFGKYKTILWISLMYCVGHGSLALMDLGPVTGMWDMAPFLYLGLFLIAIGSGGIKPCVSAHVGDQFGKGNKHLLTQIFNWFYFAINVGAMASTILTPILLETQGPWAAFGLPGILMAIATFLFWLGRHSFVHVPPGGMAF
;
A
#
# COMPACT_ATOMS: atom_id res chain seq x y z
N HIS A 1 4.08 17.26 -38.17
CA HIS A 1 3.38 17.28 -36.84
C HIS A 1 3.13 15.88 -36.27
N HIS A 2 2.81 14.86 -37.04
CA HIS A 2 2.59 13.48 -36.56
C HIS A 2 3.87 12.76 -36.12
N LEU A 3 5.00 12.99 -36.79
CA LEU A 3 6.29 12.40 -36.42
C LEU A 3 6.82 13.00 -35.09
N LEU A 4 6.66 14.30 -34.89
CA LEU A 4 7.03 14.96 -33.61
C LEU A 4 6.15 14.51 -32.42
N ARG A 5 4.87 14.20 -32.68
CA ARG A 5 4.00 13.58 -31.62
C ARG A 5 4.42 12.15 -31.29
N ARG A 6 4.79 11.33 -32.31
CA ARG A 6 5.32 9.97 -32.06
C ARG A 6 6.67 10.00 -31.34
N GLN A 7 7.56 10.92 -31.69
CA GLN A 7 8.84 11.09 -30.99
C GLN A 7 8.63 11.58 -29.55
N ARG A 8 7.70 12.52 -29.30
CA ARG A 8 7.31 12.91 -27.93
C ARG A 8 6.71 11.75 -27.13
N GLN A 9 5.88 10.91 -27.77
CA GLN A 9 5.30 9.73 -27.10
C GLN A 9 6.33 8.62 -26.87
N MET A 10 7.31 8.43 -27.75
CA MET A 10 8.43 7.51 -27.54
C MET A 10 9.38 7.99 -26.44
N CYS A 11 9.66 9.30 -26.35
CA CYS A 11 10.49 9.88 -25.27
C CYS A 11 9.84 9.84 -23.90
N ILE A 12 8.51 9.72 -23.79
CA ILE A 12 7.79 9.60 -22.50
C ILE A 12 7.86 8.17 -21.97
N ARG A 13 8.07 7.18 -22.83
CA ARG A 13 7.97 5.76 -22.45
C ARG A 13 9.17 5.24 -21.64
N ASP A 14 10.34 5.92 -21.71
CA ASP A 14 11.59 5.47 -21.12
C ASP A 14 12.35 6.60 -20.40
N ARG A 15 11.64 7.48 -19.68
CA ARG A 15 12.29 8.51 -18.88
C ARG A 15 13.03 7.88 -17.71
N THR A 16 14.35 7.86 -17.77
CA THR A 16 15.22 7.42 -16.69
C THR A 16 15.72 8.58 -15.80
N SER A 17 15.46 9.82 -16.21
CA SER A 17 15.81 11.05 -15.48
C SER A 17 14.75 12.13 -15.66
N PRO A 18 14.57 13.04 -14.68
CA PRO A 18 13.65 14.17 -14.80
C PRO A 18 14.04 15.11 -15.97
N ASP A 19 13.03 15.74 -16.59
CA ASP A 19 13.27 16.76 -17.62
C ASP A 19 13.90 18.01 -16.98
N PRO A 20 15.11 18.42 -17.38
CA PRO A 20 15.79 19.58 -16.80
C PRO A 20 15.04 20.90 -17.05
N ASN A 21 14.18 20.96 -18.06
CA ASN A 21 13.42 22.16 -18.42
C ASN A 21 12.02 22.19 -17.74
N GLN A 22 11.65 21.15 -17.00
CA GLN A 22 10.39 21.12 -16.29
C GLN A 22 10.45 21.99 -15.05
N THR A 23 9.65 23.06 -15.00
CA THR A 23 9.54 24.00 -13.88
C THR A 23 8.33 23.77 -12.99
N GLY A 24 7.30 23.13 -13.52
CA GLY A 24 6.06 22.82 -12.81
C GLY A 24 6.07 21.44 -12.12
N MET A 25 4.95 21.14 -11.45
CA MET A 25 4.74 19.84 -10.79
C MET A 25 4.71 18.70 -11.80
N PRO A 26 5.45 17.60 -11.57
CA PRO A 26 5.41 16.42 -12.43
C PRO A 26 4.02 15.78 -12.42
N THR A 27 3.54 15.40 -13.60
CA THR A 27 2.19 14.84 -13.78
C THR A 27 1.98 13.48 -13.11
N GLY A 28 3.05 12.78 -12.78
CA GLY A 28 3.02 11.50 -12.05
C GLY A 28 2.76 11.63 -10.54
N VAL A 29 3.10 12.79 -9.93
CA VAL A 29 3.05 12.97 -8.48
C VAL A 29 1.66 12.70 -7.87
N PRO A 30 0.52 13.16 -8.44
CA PRO A 30 -0.80 12.87 -7.89
C PRO A 30 -1.12 11.38 -7.78
N TYR A 31 -0.66 10.56 -8.73
CA TYR A 31 -0.86 9.09 -8.67
C TYR A 31 -0.10 8.46 -7.52
N ILE A 32 1.10 8.97 -7.22
CA ILE A 32 1.92 8.49 -6.11
C ILE A 32 1.30 8.89 -4.77
N ILE A 33 0.85 10.14 -4.63
CA ILE A 33 0.17 10.65 -3.41
C ILE A 33 -1.14 9.89 -3.17
N GLY A 34 -1.92 9.64 -4.22
CA GLY A 34 -3.17 8.88 -4.12
C GLY A 34 -2.93 7.43 -3.68
N ASN A 35 -1.88 6.80 -4.18
CA ASN A 35 -1.48 5.45 -3.74
C ASN A 35 -1.09 5.42 -2.25
N GLU A 36 -0.34 6.41 -1.79
CA GLU A 36 0.03 6.53 -0.38
C GLU A 36 -1.18 6.78 0.53
N LEU A 37 -2.11 7.64 0.12
CA LEU A 37 -3.35 7.90 0.87
C LEU A 37 -4.14 6.61 1.10
N ALA A 38 -4.32 5.81 0.05
CA ALA A 38 -5.06 4.55 0.14
C ALA A 38 -4.30 3.52 0.99
N GLU A 39 -2.98 3.45 0.86
CA GLU A 39 -2.16 2.57 1.69
C GLU A 39 -2.27 2.94 3.17
N ARG A 40 -2.19 4.24 3.51
CA ARG A 40 -2.34 4.69 4.90
C ARG A 40 -3.75 4.41 5.44
N PHE A 41 -4.78 4.68 4.64
CA PHE A 41 -6.14 4.31 4.99
C PHE A 41 -6.23 2.81 5.31
N SER A 42 -5.72 1.96 4.43
CA SER A 42 -5.77 0.51 4.57
C SER A 42 -5.02 0.02 5.81
N PHE A 43 -3.79 0.49 6.00
CA PHE A 43 -2.93 0.05 7.10
C PHE A 43 -3.46 0.47 8.47
N TYR A 44 -3.76 1.75 8.66
CA TYR A 44 -4.23 2.26 9.95
C TYR A 44 -5.64 1.78 10.28
N GLY A 45 -6.51 1.65 9.28
CA GLY A 45 -7.85 1.11 9.46
C GLY A 45 -7.83 -0.33 9.95
N MET A 46 -7.11 -1.20 9.24
CA MET A 46 -6.96 -2.59 9.64
C MET A 46 -6.29 -2.72 11.01
N LYS A 47 -5.19 -2.00 11.23
CA LYS A 47 -4.45 -2.03 12.49
C LYS A 47 -5.31 -1.58 13.68
N GLY A 48 -6.19 -0.58 13.48
CA GLY A 48 -7.05 -0.03 14.52
C GLY A 48 -8.09 -1.01 15.06
N ILE A 49 -8.58 -1.93 14.22
CA ILE A 49 -9.59 -2.92 14.61
C ILE A 49 -9.01 -4.30 14.91
N LEU A 50 -7.74 -4.55 14.60
CA LEU A 50 -7.15 -5.89 14.57
C LEU A 50 -7.28 -6.63 15.90
N THR A 51 -6.94 -5.98 17.03
CA THR A 51 -7.01 -6.63 18.33
C THR A 51 -8.45 -6.97 18.73
N VAL A 52 -9.37 -6.02 18.51
CA VAL A 52 -10.81 -6.23 18.79
C VAL A 52 -11.37 -7.36 17.93
N PHE A 53 -10.99 -7.39 16.64
CA PHE A 53 -11.39 -8.45 15.73
C PHE A 53 -10.91 -9.82 16.24
N MET A 54 -9.62 -9.95 16.57
CA MET A 54 -9.05 -11.23 17.04
C MET A 54 -9.66 -11.73 18.33
N THR A 55 -10.11 -10.84 19.22
CA THR A 55 -10.66 -11.23 20.53
C THR A 55 -12.17 -11.44 20.52
N LYS A 56 -12.92 -10.82 19.59
CA LYS A 56 -14.39 -10.79 19.66
C LYS A 56 -15.11 -11.24 18.40
N HIS A 57 -14.43 -11.30 17.25
CA HIS A 57 -15.08 -11.55 15.96
C HIS A 57 -14.47 -12.72 15.19
N LEU A 58 -13.45 -13.38 15.76
CA LEU A 58 -12.85 -14.55 15.11
C LEU A 58 -13.75 -15.77 15.32
N LEU A 59 -14.09 -16.46 14.22
CA LEU A 59 -14.97 -17.63 14.21
C LEU A 59 -14.26 -18.84 13.60
N ASP A 60 -14.68 -20.03 14.00
CA ASP A 60 -14.35 -21.29 13.34
C ASP A 60 -15.24 -21.54 12.10
N SER A 61 -15.00 -22.64 11.39
CA SER A 61 -15.78 -23.04 10.21
C SER A 61 -17.24 -23.37 10.51
N ALA A 62 -17.56 -23.70 11.75
CA ALA A 62 -18.93 -23.97 12.21
C ALA A 62 -19.66 -22.71 12.71
N GLY A 63 -19.00 -21.55 12.69
CA GLY A 63 -19.53 -20.28 13.19
C GLY A 63 -19.47 -20.11 14.70
N ASN A 64 -18.74 -21.00 15.43
CA ASN A 64 -18.54 -20.83 16.86
C ASN A 64 -17.44 -19.79 17.13
N ASP A 65 -17.49 -19.20 18.33
CA ASP A 65 -16.46 -18.29 18.81
C ASP A 65 -15.09 -19.01 18.88
N ALA A 66 -14.14 -18.47 18.14
CA ALA A 66 -12.73 -18.88 18.12
C ALA A 66 -11.80 -17.72 18.54
N GLY A 67 -12.35 -16.73 19.26
CA GLY A 67 -11.63 -15.56 19.72
C GLY A 67 -10.36 -15.90 20.49
N LEU A 68 -9.29 -15.18 20.19
CA LEU A 68 -8.01 -15.33 20.87
C LEU A 68 -8.04 -14.66 22.23
N GLY A 69 -7.28 -15.23 23.18
CA GLY A 69 -7.05 -14.53 24.44
C GLY A 69 -6.27 -13.23 24.23
N ASP A 70 -6.46 -12.25 25.14
CA ASP A 70 -5.85 -10.92 25.06
C ASP A 70 -4.33 -10.95 24.84
N GLU A 71 -3.61 -11.84 25.52
CA GLU A 71 -2.16 -11.96 25.39
C GLU A 71 -1.74 -12.48 24.02
N GLN A 72 -2.48 -13.43 23.46
CA GLN A 72 -2.24 -13.94 22.11
C GLN A 72 -2.52 -12.87 21.05
N ALA A 73 -3.64 -12.17 21.16
CA ALA A 73 -4.01 -11.09 20.25
C ALA A 73 -2.97 -9.95 20.26
N LYS A 74 -2.48 -9.55 21.44
CA LYS A 74 -1.39 -8.58 21.59
C LYS A 74 -0.10 -9.08 20.96
N THR A 75 0.26 -10.34 21.17
CA THR A 75 1.47 -10.94 20.58
C THR A 75 1.43 -10.89 19.05
N ILE A 76 0.32 -11.28 18.44
CA ILE A 76 0.13 -11.23 16.98
C ILE A 76 0.18 -9.78 16.48
N TYR A 77 -0.48 -8.86 17.18
CA TYR A 77 -0.44 -7.44 16.85
C TYR A 77 0.99 -6.86 16.88
N HIS A 78 1.77 -7.21 17.90
CA HIS A 78 3.16 -6.75 18.00
C HIS A 78 4.06 -7.41 16.95
N LEU A 79 3.87 -8.70 16.66
CA LEU A 79 4.61 -9.41 15.61
C LEU A 79 4.32 -8.82 14.23
N PHE A 80 3.04 -8.56 13.93
CA PHE A 80 2.63 -7.87 12.71
C PHE A 80 3.28 -6.49 12.61
N THR A 81 3.24 -5.71 13.71
CA THR A 81 3.84 -4.38 13.74
C THR A 81 5.36 -4.43 13.55
N ALA A 82 6.05 -5.36 14.23
CA ALA A 82 7.49 -5.56 14.06
C ALA A 82 7.85 -5.92 12.61
N GLY A 83 7.06 -6.80 11.96
CA GLY A 83 7.20 -7.12 10.54
C GLY A 83 7.07 -5.88 9.66
N ALA A 84 6.04 -5.06 9.88
CA ALA A 84 5.83 -3.82 9.12
C ALA A 84 6.97 -2.79 9.27
N TYR A 85 7.76 -2.87 10.35
CA TYR A 85 8.98 -2.06 10.53
C TYR A 85 10.25 -2.74 10.00
N PHE A 86 10.27 -4.07 9.90
CA PHE A 86 11.39 -4.82 9.34
C PHE A 86 11.40 -4.81 7.81
N PHE A 87 10.25 -5.02 7.18
CA PHE A 87 10.12 -5.13 5.73
C PHE A 87 10.50 -3.86 4.93
N PRO A 88 10.51 -2.62 5.46
CA PRO A 88 11.08 -1.47 4.76
C PRO A 88 12.52 -1.68 4.29
N LEU A 89 13.34 -2.35 5.10
CA LEU A 89 14.71 -2.68 4.70
C LEU A 89 14.74 -3.58 3.47
N MET A 90 13.87 -4.62 3.45
CA MET A 90 13.75 -5.52 2.31
C MET A 90 13.23 -4.80 1.05
N GLY A 91 12.22 -3.94 1.20
CA GLY A 91 11.67 -3.15 0.09
C GLY A 91 12.71 -2.20 -0.52
N ALA A 92 13.50 -1.52 0.30
CA ALA A 92 14.59 -0.67 -0.17
C ALA A 92 15.63 -1.48 -0.96
N LEU A 93 16.11 -2.60 -0.41
CA LEU A 93 17.07 -3.47 -1.09
C LEU A 93 16.54 -4.01 -2.43
N LEU A 94 15.27 -4.48 -2.46
CA LEU A 94 14.63 -4.96 -3.68
C LEU A 94 14.56 -3.87 -4.75
N SER A 95 14.21 -2.64 -4.34
CA SER A 95 14.08 -1.53 -5.27
C SER A 95 15.42 -1.04 -5.80
N ASP A 96 16.42 -0.94 -4.94
CA ASP A 96 17.68 -0.31 -5.31
C ASP A 96 18.62 -1.26 -6.05
N ILE A 97 18.55 -2.57 -5.74
CA ILE A 97 19.45 -3.55 -6.34
C ILE A 97 18.87 -4.19 -7.60
N TRP A 98 17.56 -4.60 -7.59
CA TRP A 98 17.03 -5.51 -8.62
C TRP A 98 15.93 -4.92 -9.49
N PHE A 99 14.88 -4.33 -8.93
CA PHE A 99 13.66 -4.06 -9.69
C PHE A 99 13.44 -2.60 -10.07
N GLY A 100 14.07 -1.67 -9.35
CA GLY A 100 13.74 -0.25 -9.42
C GLY A 100 12.44 0.09 -8.66
N LYS A 101 12.30 1.34 -8.25
CA LYS A 101 11.24 1.79 -7.33
C LYS A 101 9.83 1.54 -7.88
N TYR A 102 9.57 1.90 -9.14
CA TYR A 102 8.25 1.72 -9.76
C TYR A 102 7.77 0.26 -9.71
N LYS A 103 8.61 -0.68 -10.18
CA LYS A 103 8.23 -2.10 -10.23
C LYS A 103 8.05 -2.67 -8.83
N THR A 104 8.93 -2.29 -7.90
CA THR A 104 8.84 -2.71 -6.50
C THR A 104 7.54 -2.24 -5.86
N ILE A 105 7.17 -0.95 -6.02
CA ILE A 105 5.89 -0.42 -5.53
C ILE A 105 4.72 -1.21 -6.15
N LEU A 106 4.71 -1.41 -7.45
CA LEU A 106 3.59 -2.08 -8.13
C LEU A 106 3.40 -3.52 -7.64
N TRP A 107 4.47 -4.33 -7.63
CA TRP A 107 4.38 -5.74 -7.23
C TRP A 107 4.04 -5.92 -5.74
N ILE A 108 4.64 -5.10 -4.89
CA ILE A 108 4.37 -5.14 -3.45
C ILE A 108 2.94 -4.63 -3.17
N SER A 109 2.44 -3.62 -3.91
CA SER A 109 1.04 -3.18 -3.81
C SER A 109 0.05 -4.29 -4.21
N LEU A 110 0.37 -5.10 -5.23
CA LEU A 110 -0.45 -6.26 -5.59
C LEU A 110 -0.47 -7.32 -4.48
N MET A 111 0.68 -7.62 -3.87
CA MET A 111 0.74 -8.51 -2.69
C MET A 111 -0.10 -7.96 -1.53
N TYR A 112 -0.06 -6.66 -1.31
CA TYR A 112 -0.86 -5.98 -0.30
C TYR A 112 -2.37 -6.13 -0.57
N CYS A 113 -2.79 -5.98 -1.83
CA CYS A 113 -4.19 -6.21 -2.24
C CYS A 113 -4.62 -7.67 -1.99
N VAL A 114 -3.75 -8.65 -2.29
CA VAL A 114 -4.02 -10.07 -1.99
C VAL A 114 -4.16 -10.29 -0.48
N GLY A 115 -3.34 -9.63 0.34
CA GLY A 115 -3.43 -9.68 1.79
C GLY A 115 -4.80 -9.19 2.30
N HIS A 116 -5.27 -8.04 1.82
CA HIS A 116 -6.61 -7.55 2.15
C HIS A 116 -7.72 -8.45 1.59
N GLY A 117 -7.52 -9.01 0.41
CA GLY A 117 -8.43 -10.02 -0.16
C GLY A 117 -8.56 -11.24 0.74
N SER A 118 -7.44 -11.73 1.30
CA SER A 118 -7.44 -12.82 2.29
C SER A 118 -8.27 -12.46 3.54
N LEU A 119 -8.07 -11.24 4.07
CA LEU A 119 -8.85 -10.78 5.24
C LEU A 119 -10.35 -10.62 4.93
N ALA A 120 -10.70 -10.18 3.72
CA ALA A 120 -12.11 -10.06 3.34
C ALA A 120 -12.77 -11.44 3.10
N LEU A 121 -12.02 -12.39 2.54
CA LEU A 121 -12.52 -13.75 2.26
C LEU A 121 -12.66 -14.61 3.52
N MET A 122 -11.97 -14.31 4.61
CA MET A 122 -12.07 -15.11 5.83
C MET A 122 -13.49 -15.20 6.37
N ASP A 123 -14.29 -14.14 6.19
CA ASP A 123 -15.68 -14.06 6.67
C ASP A 123 -16.64 -15.02 5.93
N LEU A 124 -16.25 -15.49 4.74
CA LEU A 124 -17.04 -16.51 4.00
C LEU A 124 -16.91 -17.91 4.59
N GLY A 125 -15.84 -18.19 5.36
CA GLY A 125 -15.60 -19.50 5.96
C GLY A 125 -16.73 -19.97 6.87
N PRO A 126 -17.06 -19.21 7.93
CA PRO A 126 -18.18 -19.54 8.83
C PRO A 126 -19.54 -19.57 8.13
N VAL A 127 -19.74 -18.70 7.12
CA VAL A 127 -21.00 -18.66 6.34
C VAL A 127 -21.17 -19.92 5.49
N THR A 128 -20.11 -20.43 4.92
CA THR A 128 -20.12 -21.60 4.02
C THR A 128 -19.81 -22.92 4.73
N GLY A 129 -19.29 -22.87 5.96
CA GLY A 129 -18.81 -24.04 6.68
C GLY A 129 -17.55 -24.69 6.11
N MET A 130 -16.80 -23.95 5.27
CA MET A 130 -15.67 -24.52 4.51
C MET A 130 -14.33 -24.40 5.19
N TRP A 131 -14.08 -23.30 5.94
CA TRP A 131 -12.80 -23.04 6.60
C TRP A 131 -12.92 -22.12 7.82
N ASP A 132 -11.90 -22.19 8.69
CA ASP A 132 -11.74 -21.31 9.83
C ASP A 132 -11.21 -19.93 9.38
N MET A 133 -11.53 -18.86 10.10
CA MET A 133 -11.04 -17.52 9.80
C MET A 133 -9.53 -17.37 10.03
N ALA A 134 -8.95 -18.05 11.04
CA ALA A 134 -7.59 -17.85 11.51
C ALA A 134 -6.50 -18.01 10.44
N PRO A 135 -6.49 -19.04 9.57
CA PRO A 135 -5.48 -19.18 8.52
C PRO A 135 -5.48 -17.99 7.54
N PHE A 136 -6.65 -17.49 7.16
CA PHE A 136 -6.78 -16.34 6.27
C PHE A 136 -6.35 -15.06 6.95
N LEU A 137 -6.62 -14.92 8.25
CA LEU A 137 -6.11 -13.81 9.06
C LEU A 137 -4.58 -13.78 9.05
N TYR A 138 -3.92 -14.88 9.38
CA TYR A 138 -2.45 -14.93 9.45
C TYR A 138 -1.81 -14.70 8.08
N LEU A 139 -2.35 -15.29 7.01
CA LEU A 139 -1.88 -15.07 5.65
C LEU A 139 -2.05 -13.59 5.26
N GLY A 140 -3.22 -13.02 5.52
CA GLY A 140 -3.51 -11.62 5.24
C GLY A 140 -2.56 -10.68 5.97
N LEU A 141 -2.36 -10.87 7.27
CA LEU A 141 -1.44 -10.06 8.08
C LEU A 141 0.00 -10.15 7.58
N PHE A 142 0.47 -11.35 7.22
CA PHE A 142 1.82 -11.55 6.68
C PHE A 142 2.03 -10.80 5.36
N LEU A 143 1.10 -10.94 4.42
CA LEU A 143 1.16 -10.25 3.13
C LEU A 143 1.05 -8.73 3.28
N ILE A 144 0.20 -8.25 4.20
CA ILE A 144 0.07 -6.82 4.50
C ILE A 144 1.32 -6.26 5.18
N ALA A 145 1.97 -7.01 6.07
CA ALA A 145 3.22 -6.58 6.70
C ALA A 145 4.33 -6.38 5.67
N ILE A 146 4.50 -7.34 4.73
CA ILE A 146 5.42 -7.19 3.60
C ILE A 146 5.00 -6.02 2.72
N GLY A 147 3.71 -5.94 2.38
CA GLY A 147 3.15 -4.93 1.50
C GLY A 147 3.37 -3.52 2.03
N SER A 148 2.82 -3.22 3.19
CA SER A 148 2.93 -1.89 3.81
C SER A 148 4.38 -1.53 4.13
N GLY A 149 5.15 -2.46 4.71
CA GLY A 149 6.56 -2.23 5.01
C GLY A 149 7.38 -1.94 3.76
N GLY A 150 7.29 -2.82 2.76
CA GLY A 150 8.11 -2.74 1.55
C GLY A 150 7.81 -1.53 0.66
N ILE A 151 6.58 -1.02 0.66
CA ILE A 151 6.19 0.16 -0.14
C ILE A 151 6.78 1.45 0.42
N LYS A 152 6.81 1.63 1.73
CA LYS A 152 7.15 2.90 2.41
C LYS A 152 8.40 3.61 1.90
N PRO A 153 9.59 2.99 1.89
CA PRO A 153 10.81 3.65 1.43
C PRO A 153 10.78 3.93 -0.06
N CYS A 154 10.14 3.04 -0.84
CA CYS A 154 10.10 3.16 -2.29
C CYS A 154 9.22 4.33 -2.76
N VAL A 155 8.06 4.55 -2.12
CA VAL A 155 7.11 5.60 -2.53
C VAL A 155 7.70 6.99 -2.29
N SER A 156 8.25 7.26 -1.10
CA SER A 156 8.86 8.56 -0.80
C SER A 156 10.06 8.86 -1.70
N ALA A 157 10.92 7.87 -1.93
CA ALA A 157 12.03 8.00 -2.86
C ALA A 157 11.56 8.19 -4.31
N HIS A 158 10.51 7.48 -4.73
CA HIS A 158 9.93 7.62 -6.07
C HIS A 158 9.31 9.00 -6.32
N VAL A 159 8.71 9.63 -5.29
CA VAL A 159 8.30 11.04 -5.36
C VAL A 159 9.51 11.93 -5.65
N GLY A 160 10.59 11.75 -4.91
CA GLY A 160 11.83 12.54 -5.10
C GLY A 160 12.41 12.41 -6.51
N ASP A 161 12.38 11.20 -7.08
CA ASP A 161 12.90 10.91 -8.42
C ASP A 161 12.15 11.65 -9.55
N GLN A 162 10.94 12.13 -9.30
CA GLN A 162 10.15 12.86 -10.30
C GLN A 162 10.65 14.30 -10.49
N PHE A 163 11.52 14.82 -9.60
CA PHE A 163 11.94 16.21 -9.59
C PHE A 163 13.37 16.38 -10.09
N GLY A 164 13.54 17.33 -11.02
CA GLY A 164 14.83 17.74 -11.58
C GLY A 164 15.30 19.10 -11.06
N LYS A 165 16.36 19.65 -11.69
CA LYS A 165 16.93 20.94 -11.30
C LYS A 165 15.94 22.09 -11.42
N GLY A 166 15.03 22.05 -12.42
CA GLY A 166 14.08 23.15 -12.70
C GLY A 166 12.94 23.26 -11.70
N ASN A 167 12.54 22.16 -11.05
CA ASN A 167 11.38 22.11 -10.15
C ASN A 167 11.69 21.58 -8.74
N LYS A 168 12.96 21.43 -8.38
CA LYS A 168 13.38 20.95 -7.05
C LYS A 168 12.85 21.81 -5.90
N HIS A 169 12.60 23.09 -6.14
CA HIS A 169 12.04 24.02 -5.16
C HIS A 169 10.61 23.64 -4.72
N LEU A 170 9.89 22.84 -5.52
CA LEU A 170 8.54 22.36 -5.19
C LEU A 170 8.54 21.15 -4.24
N LEU A 171 9.68 20.49 -4.02
CA LEU A 171 9.77 19.26 -3.21
C LEU A 171 9.17 19.44 -1.80
N THR A 172 9.50 20.53 -1.12
CA THR A 172 8.98 20.81 0.23
C THR A 172 7.46 20.88 0.22
N GLN A 173 6.87 21.57 -0.75
CA GLN A 173 5.42 21.68 -0.90
C GLN A 173 4.77 20.32 -1.17
N ILE A 174 5.40 19.51 -2.02
CA ILE A 174 4.88 18.18 -2.38
C ILE A 174 4.96 17.23 -1.19
N PHE A 175 6.05 17.25 -0.42
CA PHE A 175 6.13 16.44 0.80
C PHE A 175 5.13 16.90 1.86
N ASN A 176 4.78 18.18 1.94
CA ASN A 176 3.69 18.64 2.80
C ASN A 176 2.35 18.05 2.36
N TRP A 177 2.03 18.01 1.06
CA TRP A 177 0.85 17.34 0.53
C TRP A 177 0.87 15.84 0.76
N PHE A 178 2.04 15.21 0.64
CA PHE A 178 2.23 13.80 0.92
C PHE A 178 1.92 13.47 2.39
N TYR A 179 2.47 14.23 3.34
CA TYR A 179 2.16 14.06 4.76
C TYR A 179 0.71 14.40 5.10
N PHE A 180 0.12 15.39 4.45
CA PHE A 180 -1.30 15.68 4.60
C PHE A 180 -2.16 14.50 4.17
N ALA A 181 -1.89 13.90 3.02
CA ALA A 181 -2.58 12.71 2.52
C ALA A 181 -2.45 11.51 3.49
N ILE A 182 -1.25 11.27 4.06
CA ILE A 182 -1.02 10.26 5.09
C ILE A 182 -1.98 10.46 6.28
N ASN A 183 -2.03 11.68 6.81
CA ASN A 183 -2.85 11.98 7.99
C ASN A 183 -4.35 11.90 7.69
N VAL A 184 -4.79 12.35 6.52
CA VAL A 184 -6.19 12.23 6.09
C VAL A 184 -6.59 10.76 5.97
N GLY A 185 -5.77 9.92 5.31
CA GLY A 185 -6.01 8.49 5.19
C GLY A 185 -6.10 7.79 6.55
N ALA A 186 -5.14 8.07 7.44
CA ALA A 186 -5.10 7.52 8.78
C ALA A 186 -6.31 7.94 9.62
N MET A 187 -6.65 9.22 9.63
CA MET A 187 -7.79 9.75 10.39
C MET A 187 -9.11 9.15 9.88
N ALA A 188 -9.34 9.19 8.58
CA ALA A 188 -10.57 8.69 7.98
C ALA A 188 -10.78 7.20 8.27
N SER A 189 -9.71 6.40 8.15
CA SER A 189 -9.78 4.95 8.41
C SER A 189 -10.02 4.62 9.89
N THR A 190 -9.35 5.33 10.79
CA THR A 190 -9.51 5.10 12.24
C THR A 190 -10.94 5.36 12.72
N ILE A 191 -11.67 6.25 12.04
CA ILE A 191 -13.08 6.51 12.32
C ILE A 191 -13.98 5.47 11.62
N LEU A 192 -13.73 5.22 10.34
CA LEU A 192 -14.66 4.45 9.50
C LEU A 192 -14.57 2.94 9.74
N THR A 193 -13.38 2.38 9.92
CA THR A 193 -13.23 0.92 9.99
C THR A 193 -13.85 0.28 11.24
N PRO A 194 -13.80 0.89 12.46
CA PRO A 194 -14.55 0.36 13.60
C PRO A 194 -16.06 0.36 13.37
N ILE A 195 -16.60 1.44 12.77
CA ILE A 195 -18.02 1.54 12.44
C ILE A 195 -18.43 0.43 11.47
N LEU A 196 -17.61 0.19 10.44
CA LEU A 196 -17.86 -0.89 9.48
C LEU A 196 -17.80 -2.26 10.14
N LEU A 197 -16.86 -2.50 11.05
CA LEU A 197 -16.74 -3.76 11.77
C LEU A 197 -18.00 -4.05 12.58
N GLU A 198 -18.53 -3.05 13.28
CA GLU A 198 -19.71 -3.20 14.13
C GLU A 198 -21.02 -3.28 13.34
N THR A 199 -21.14 -2.58 12.22
CA THR A 199 -22.41 -2.45 11.47
C THR A 199 -22.53 -3.44 10.30
N GLN A 200 -21.43 -3.75 9.63
CA GLN A 200 -21.40 -4.57 8.41
C GLN A 200 -20.60 -5.86 8.58
N GLY A 201 -19.80 -5.96 9.65
CA GLY A 201 -18.94 -7.11 9.89
C GLY A 201 -17.54 -7.03 9.28
N PRO A 202 -16.75 -8.13 9.47
CA PRO A 202 -15.34 -8.17 9.07
C PRO A 202 -15.10 -7.98 7.58
N TRP A 203 -15.97 -8.54 6.72
CA TRP A 203 -15.82 -8.44 5.27
C TRP A 203 -15.77 -6.98 4.78
N ALA A 204 -16.60 -6.10 5.36
CA ALA A 204 -16.62 -4.69 4.99
C ALA A 204 -15.44 -3.92 5.60
N ALA A 205 -15.13 -4.19 6.88
CA ALA A 205 -14.06 -3.51 7.60
C ALA A 205 -12.67 -3.79 7.01
N PHE A 206 -12.43 -4.99 6.50
CA PHE A 206 -11.19 -5.38 5.82
C PHE A 206 -11.26 -5.27 4.30
N GLY A 207 -12.46 -5.44 3.71
CA GLY A 207 -12.68 -5.39 2.27
C GLY A 207 -12.60 -3.99 1.69
N LEU A 208 -13.22 -2.99 2.33
CA LEU A 208 -13.18 -1.61 1.85
C LEU A 208 -11.74 -1.07 1.73
N PRO A 209 -10.86 -1.21 2.75
CA PRO A 209 -9.45 -0.86 2.61
C PRO A 209 -8.77 -1.56 1.43
N GLY A 210 -9.07 -2.84 1.22
CA GLY A 210 -8.53 -3.62 0.11
C GLY A 210 -8.98 -3.10 -1.27
N ILE A 211 -10.26 -2.75 -1.41
CA ILE A 211 -10.81 -2.17 -2.64
C ILE A 211 -10.14 -0.81 -2.94
N LEU A 212 -10.00 0.06 -1.93
CA LEU A 212 -9.34 1.35 -2.10
C LEU A 212 -7.89 1.18 -2.53
N MET A 213 -7.17 0.23 -1.93
CA MET A 213 -5.80 -0.07 -2.31
C MET A 213 -5.71 -0.65 -3.73
N ALA A 214 -6.64 -1.51 -4.14
CA ALA A 214 -6.69 -2.05 -5.49
C ALA A 214 -6.93 -0.95 -6.53
N ILE A 215 -7.86 -0.03 -6.26
CA ILE A 215 -8.11 1.14 -7.11
C ILE A 215 -6.86 2.01 -7.19
N ALA A 216 -6.22 2.32 -6.07
CA ALA A 216 -5.02 3.14 -6.03
C ALA A 216 -3.85 2.48 -6.78
N THR A 217 -3.66 1.16 -6.62
CA THR A 217 -2.66 0.38 -7.37
C THR A 217 -2.92 0.42 -8.87
N PHE A 218 -4.19 0.31 -9.28
CA PHE A 218 -4.58 0.43 -10.68
C PHE A 218 -4.32 1.84 -11.24
N LEU A 219 -4.68 2.88 -10.48
CA LEU A 219 -4.39 4.27 -10.87
C LEU A 219 -2.87 4.53 -10.94
N PHE A 220 -2.10 3.99 -10.00
CA PHE A 220 -0.64 4.06 -10.03
C PHE A 220 -0.09 3.37 -11.30
N TRP A 221 -0.60 2.21 -11.66
CA TRP A 221 -0.24 1.53 -12.91
C TRP A 221 -0.64 2.34 -14.15
N LEU A 222 -1.80 2.99 -14.17
CA LEU A 222 -2.20 3.90 -15.26
C LEU A 222 -1.23 5.08 -15.41
N GLY A 223 -0.72 5.60 -14.27
CA GLY A 223 0.28 6.67 -14.24
C GLY A 223 1.66 6.29 -14.77
N ARG A 224 1.93 5.02 -15.09
CA ARG A 224 3.26 4.49 -15.45
C ARG A 224 3.99 5.25 -16.54
N HIS A 225 3.26 5.86 -17.49
CA HIS A 225 3.85 6.63 -18.58
C HIS A 225 4.20 8.07 -18.20
N SER A 226 3.74 8.52 -17.02
CA SER A 226 4.03 9.86 -16.49
C SER A 226 5.21 9.87 -15.52
N PHE A 227 5.68 8.69 -15.11
CA PHE A 227 6.76 8.57 -14.15
C PHE A 227 8.15 8.62 -14.79
N VAL A 228 9.10 9.11 -14.00
CA VAL A 228 10.53 8.87 -14.21
C VAL A 228 10.86 7.50 -13.60
N HIS A 229 11.41 6.62 -14.40
CA HIS A 229 11.80 5.27 -14.01
C HIS A 229 13.31 5.21 -13.82
N VAL A 230 13.78 5.56 -12.63
CA VAL A 230 15.21 5.42 -12.30
C VAL A 230 15.56 3.93 -12.27
N PRO A 231 16.53 3.47 -13.06
CA PRO A 231 16.95 2.07 -13.07
C PRO A 231 17.59 1.69 -11.73
N PRO A 232 17.53 0.40 -11.33
CA PRO A 232 18.24 -0.06 -10.15
C PRO A 232 19.75 0.09 -10.30
N GLY A 233 20.45 0.39 -9.19
CA GLY A 233 21.91 0.57 -9.19
C GLY A 233 22.71 -0.73 -9.34
N GLY A 234 22.07 -1.90 -9.17
CA GLY A 234 22.74 -3.18 -9.13
C GLY A 234 23.50 -3.43 -7.83
N MET A 235 24.31 -4.47 -7.79
CA MET A 235 25.16 -4.82 -6.63
C MET A 235 26.54 -4.13 -6.65
N ALA A 236 26.69 -3.04 -7.42
CA ALA A 236 27.92 -2.25 -7.43
C ALA A 236 27.89 -1.26 -6.24
N PHE A 237 28.35 -1.72 -5.08
CA PHE A 237 28.71 -0.93 -3.92
C PHE A 237 30.21 -0.74 -3.90
#